data_44f798695868734723e3444ead6992ad
#
_entry.id   44f798695868734723e3444ead6992ad
#
_cell.length_a   1.000
_cell.length_b   1.000
_cell.length_c   1.000
_cell.angle_alpha   90.00
_cell.angle_beta   90.00
_cell.angle_gamma   90.00
#
_symmetry.space_group_name_H-M   'P 1'
#
loop_
_entity.id
_entity.type
_entity.pdbx_description
1 polymer ?
#
loop_
_entity_poly.entity_id
_entity_poly.type
_entity_poly.pdbx_seq_one_letter_code
_entity_poly.pdbx_strand_id
1 'polypeptide(L)'
;MTPHCRYVLRLADSNLVLAQRLGEWVGHAPALEEDLGLANVALDLLGQARMLLAHAGDLEGRGRGEDDLAYQREESDYLNLTLVEQPNGDFGRTIVRQFLFDAWQHGLYESLLHSKDEKLAAIAAKSAKESAYHLRYSSGWLIRLGDGTPESRERVQQALGRLWPFTNELFDGDGVDRAAAEAGVAPAPESLRDAWSRRVDEVLAEATLARPPPVPFGWYGKQGRHGEHLGYLLAEMQSLHRAHPGANW
;
A
#
# COMPACT_ATOMS: atom_id res chain seq x y z
N MET A 1 -21.43 3.23 7.58
CA MET A 1 -20.16 3.91 7.30
C MET A 1 -20.32 4.75 6.03
N THR A 2 -19.94 6.04 6.06
CA THR A 2 -20.06 6.96 4.91
C THR A 2 -19.02 6.62 3.83
N PRO A 3 -19.22 7.01 2.55
CA PRO A 3 -18.20 6.85 1.50
C PRO A 3 -16.88 7.50 1.88
N HIS A 4 -16.91 8.68 2.50
CA HIS A 4 -15.70 9.39 2.96
C HIS A 4 -14.91 8.56 3.99
N CYS A 5 -15.55 8.05 5.03
CA CYS A 5 -14.92 7.18 6.02
C CYS A 5 -14.34 5.90 5.37
N ARG A 6 -15.08 5.27 4.45
CA ARG A 6 -14.59 4.09 3.71
C ARG A 6 -13.36 4.41 2.86
N TYR A 7 -13.31 5.59 2.23
CA TYR A 7 -12.15 6.01 1.46
C TYR A 7 -10.90 6.13 2.34
N VAL A 8 -11.02 6.80 3.49
CA VAL A 8 -9.90 6.93 4.43
C VAL A 8 -9.44 5.57 4.96
N LEU A 9 -10.39 4.65 5.25
CA LEU A 9 -10.05 3.27 5.64
C LEU A 9 -9.30 2.50 4.57
N ARG A 10 -9.61 2.66 3.28
CA ARG A 10 -8.86 2.03 2.18
C ARG A 10 -7.38 2.40 2.21
N LEU A 11 -7.10 3.67 2.47
CA LEU A 11 -5.72 4.16 2.58
C LEU A 11 -5.04 3.60 3.83
N ALA A 12 -5.75 3.63 4.96
CA ALA A 12 -5.26 3.10 6.24
C ALA A 12 -4.92 1.62 6.15
N ASP A 13 -5.85 0.82 5.63
CA ASP A 13 -5.71 -0.63 5.54
C ASP A 13 -4.57 -1.02 4.58
N SER A 14 -4.46 -0.33 3.45
CA SER A 14 -3.37 -0.59 2.50
C SER A 14 -1.99 -0.33 3.13
N ASN A 15 -1.86 0.75 3.89
CA ASN A 15 -0.62 1.05 4.61
C ASN A 15 -0.34 0.05 5.73
N LEU A 16 -1.36 -0.31 6.52
CA LEU A 16 -1.23 -1.26 7.63
C LEU A 16 -0.79 -2.64 7.12
N VAL A 17 -1.49 -3.16 6.10
CA VAL A 17 -1.19 -4.48 5.53
C VAL A 17 0.21 -4.51 4.92
N LEU A 18 0.60 -3.47 4.17
CA LEU A 18 1.95 -3.39 3.59
C LEU A 18 3.03 -3.27 4.67
N ALA A 19 2.78 -2.49 5.73
CA ALA A 19 3.70 -2.39 6.87
C ALA A 19 3.94 -3.76 7.52
N GLN A 20 2.88 -4.55 7.73
CA GLN A 20 3.00 -5.92 8.27
C GLN A 20 3.82 -6.81 7.33
N ARG A 21 3.56 -6.77 6.02
CA ARG A 21 4.36 -7.53 5.04
C ARG A 21 5.84 -7.16 5.07
N LEU A 22 6.17 -5.88 5.22
CA LEU A 22 7.57 -5.46 5.34
C LEU A 22 8.16 -5.85 6.70
N GLY A 23 7.36 -5.84 7.77
CA GLY A 23 7.77 -6.32 9.08
C GLY A 23 8.23 -7.78 9.09
N GLU A 24 7.69 -8.63 8.22
CA GLU A 24 8.13 -10.03 8.05
C GLU A 24 9.62 -10.14 7.61
N TRP A 25 10.22 -9.07 7.08
CA TRP A 25 11.63 -9.04 6.67
C TRP A 25 12.60 -8.84 7.83
N VAL A 26 12.15 -8.38 9.00
CA VAL A 26 13.04 -8.07 10.13
C VAL A 26 13.82 -9.31 10.54
N GLY A 27 15.14 -9.23 10.42
CA GLY A 27 16.08 -10.34 10.66
C GLY A 27 16.25 -11.31 9.48
N HIS A 28 15.64 -11.06 8.31
CA HIS A 28 15.66 -11.97 7.15
C HIS A 28 16.13 -11.32 5.85
N ALA A 29 16.38 -10.01 5.83
CA ALA A 29 16.81 -9.32 4.63
C ALA A 29 18.22 -9.74 4.19
N PRO A 30 18.57 -9.54 2.89
CA PRO A 30 19.83 -10.02 2.34
C PRO A 30 21.07 -9.33 2.90
N ALA A 31 20.93 -8.14 3.49
CA ALA A 31 21.98 -7.38 4.15
C ALA A 31 21.37 -6.55 5.29
N LEU A 32 22.19 -6.19 6.28
CA LEU A 32 21.76 -5.40 7.44
C LEU A 32 21.18 -4.05 7.04
N GLU A 33 21.77 -3.40 6.05
CA GLU A 33 21.33 -2.11 5.53
C GLU A 33 19.92 -2.20 4.93
N GLU A 34 19.61 -3.31 4.27
CA GLU A 34 18.31 -3.55 3.67
C GLU A 34 17.26 -3.95 4.70
N ASP A 35 17.67 -4.68 5.72
CA ASP A 35 16.81 -4.99 6.87
C ASP A 35 16.35 -3.69 7.55
N LEU A 36 17.28 -2.81 7.87
CA LEU A 36 17.00 -1.50 8.45
C LEU A 36 16.19 -0.61 7.49
N GLY A 37 16.50 -0.66 6.18
CA GLY A 37 15.78 0.09 5.16
C GLY A 37 14.30 -0.31 5.08
N LEU A 38 14.02 -1.61 4.97
CA LEU A 38 12.65 -2.13 4.92
C LEU A 38 11.90 -1.90 6.24
N ALA A 39 12.58 -2.07 7.40
CA ALA A 39 11.99 -1.79 8.70
C ALA A 39 11.59 -0.32 8.85
N ASN A 40 12.41 0.64 8.37
CA ASN A 40 12.08 2.06 8.38
C ASN A 40 10.86 2.36 7.49
N VAL A 41 10.81 1.79 6.27
CA VAL A 41 9.63 1.93 5.40
C VAL A 41 8.38 1.36 6.08
N ALA A 42 8.49 0.20 6.75
CA ALA A 42 7.38 -0.40 7.50
C ALA A 42 6.89 0.51 8.63
N LEU A 43 7.80 1.13 9.39
CA LEU A 43 7.47 2.06 10.48
C LEU A 43 6.79 3.34 9.97
N ASP A 44 7.25 3.88 8.84
CA ASP A 44 6.60 5.04 8.21
C ASP A 44 5.17 4.70 7.77
N LEU A 45 4.98 3.55 7.08
CA LEU A 45 3.67 3.08 6.66
C LEU A 45 2.74 2.81 7.87
N LEU A 46 3.27 2.25 8.95
CA LEU A 46 2.52 2.05 10.19
C LEU A 46 2.10 3.39 10.81
N GLY A 47 3.00 4.38 10.83
CA GLY A 47 2.70 5.73 11.29
C GLY A 47 1.61 6.41 10.46
N GLN A 48 1.63 6.23 9.13
CA GLN A 48 0.58 6.69 8.22
C GLN A 48 -0.74 5.98 8.50
N ALA A 49 -0.72 4.64 8.64
CA ALA A 49 -1.90 3.84 8.96
C ALA A 49 -2.56 4.29 10.26
N ARG A 50 -1.79 4.54 11.33
CA ARG A 50 -2.30 5.05 12.62
C ARG A 50 -3.05 6.35 12.47
N MET A 51 -2.47 7.34 11.79
CA MET A 51 -3.10 8.64 11.58
C MET A 51 -4.41 8.52 10.78
N LEU A 52 -4.41 7.66 9.73
CA LEU A 52 -5.57 7.42 8.89
C LEU A 52 -6.66 6.63 9.62
N LEU A 53 -6.30 5.61 10.44
CA LEU A 53 -7.26 4.86 11.25
C LEU A 53 -7.90 5.74 12.32
N ALA A 54 -7.12 6.57 13.02
CA ALA A 54 -7.64 7.54 13.98
C ALA A 54 -8.62 8.52 13.31
N HIS A 55 -8.30 9.00 12.11
CA HIS A 55 -9.20 9.85 11.33
C HIS A 55 -10.48 9.11 10.89
N ALA A 56 -10.34 7.86 10.43
CA ALA A 56 -11.49 7.03 10.08
C ALA A 56 -12.42 6.77 11.28
N GLY A 57 -11.86 6.57 12.48
CA GLY A 57 -12.63 6.43 13.72
C GLY A 57 -13.43 7.68 14.05
N ASP A 58 -12.84 8.88 13.90
CA ASP A 58 -13.54 10.16 14.06
C ASP A 58 -14.68 10.30 13.05
N LEU A 59 -14.45 9.97 11.77
CA LEU A 59 -15.46 10.02 10.71
C LEU A 59 -16.59 9.00 10.89
N GLU A 60 -16.27 7.86 11.48
CA GLU A 60 -17.27 6.83 11.81
C GLU A 60 -18.21 7.28 12.94
N GLY A 61 -17.67 7.97 13.94
CA GLY A 61 -18.44 8.51 15.07
C GLY A 61 -18.97 7.45 16.04
N ARG A 62 -18.35 6.25 16.11
CA ARG A 62 -18.75 5.14 16.97
C ARG A 62 -17.85 4.95 18.19
N GLY A 63 -16.87 5.84 18.39
CA GLY A 63 -15.93 5.76 19.50
C GLY A 63 -14.85 4.69 19.32
N ARG A 64 -14.70 4.11 18.14
CA ARG A 64 -13.59 3.17 17.85
C ARG A 64 -12.31 3.95 17.56
N GLY A 65 -11.24 3.56 18.24
CA GLY A 65 -9.91 4.10 18.00
C GLY A 65 -9.15 3.36 16.89
N GLU A 66 -7.88 3.76 16.71
CA GLU A 66 -6.99 3.15 15.71
C GLU A 66 -6.81 1.65 15.95
N ASP A 67 -6.65 1.23 17.21
CA ASP A 67 -6.45 -0.18 17.58
C ASP A 67 -7.71 -1.02 17.37
N ASP A 68 -8.90 -0.48 17.67
CA ASP A 68 -10.15 -1.18 17.38
C ASP A 68 -10.30 -1.45 15.89
N LEU A 69 -9.95 -0.44 15.06
CA LEU A 69 -10.01 -0.56 13.62
C LEU A 69 -8.91 -1.45 13.05
N ALA A 70 -7.74 -1.55 13.70
CA ALA A 70 -6.66 -2.43 13.28
C ALA A 70 -6.87 -3.88 13.72
N TYR A 71 -7.32 -4.13 14.94
CA TYR A 71 -7.24 -5.46 15.55
C TYR A 71 -8.58 -6.17 15.76
N GLN A 72 -9.72 -5.46 15.67
CA GLN A 72 -11.04 -6.03 15.98
C GLN A 72 -11.89 -6.34 14.74
N ARG A 73 -11.45 -5.91 13.54
CA ARG A 73 -12.20 -6.16 12.29
C ARG A 73 -11.90 -7.55 11.73
N GLU A 74 -12.91 -8.14 11.11
CA GLU A 74 -12.76 -9.39 10.34
C GLU A 74 -12.15 -9.12 8.97
N GLU A 75 -11.66 -10.16 8.30
CA GLU A 75 -11.02 -10.06 6.99
C GLU A 75 -11.88 -9.28 5.96
N SER A 76 -13.18 -9.60 5.88
CA SER A 76 -14.11 -8.94 4.96
C SER A 76 -14.38 -7.46 5.26
N ASP A 77 -13.99 -6.97 6.45
CA ASP A 77 -14.10 -5.56 6.84
C ASP A 77 -12.88 -4.73 6.44
N TYR A 78 -11.79 -5.38 6.05
CA TYR A 78 -10.62 -4.71 5.51
C TYR A 78 -10.86 -4.25 4.08
N LEU A 79 -10.27 -3.13 3.70
CA LEU A 79 -10.51 -2.45 2.42
C LEU A 79 -9.20 -2.13 1.69
N ASN A 80 -8.15 -2.87 1.99
CA ASN A 80 -6.85 -2.68 1.36
C ASN A 80 -6.82 -3.12 -0.11
N LEU A 81 -5.90 -2.56 -0.86
CA LEU A 81 -5.56 -3.02 -2.20
C LEU A 81 -5.04 -4.47 -2.16
N THR A 82 -5.46 -5.30 -3.11
CA THR A 82 -4.99 -6.69 -3.22
C THR A 82 -3.48 -6.81 -3.50
N LEU A 83 -2.88 -5.78 -4.10
CA LEU A 83 -1.44 -5.71 -4.33
C LEU A 83 -0.63 -5.82 -3.02
N VAL A 84 -1.07 -5.12 -1.96
CA VAL A 84 -0.29 -5.02 -0.71
C VAL A 84 -0.37 -6.26 0.15
N GLU A 85 -1.39 -7.12 -0.03
CA GLU A 85 -1.52 -8.38 0.70
C GLU A 85 -0.69 -9.52 0.12
N GLN A 86 -0.12 -9.32 -1.09
CA GLN A 86 0.68 -10.36 -1.74
C GLN A 86 1.90 -10.74 -0.90
N PRO A 87 2.23 -12.04 -0.79
CA PRO A 87 3.36 -12.49 0.02
C PRO A 87 4.69 -11.94 -0.49
N ASN A 88 5.65 -11.79 0.41
CA ASN A 88 6.95 -11.22 0.13
C ASN A 88 7.72 -11.99 -0.96
N GLY A 89 7.70 -13.33 -0.90
CA GLY A 89 8.55 -14.14 -1.75
C GLY A 89 10.03 -13.84 -1.48
N ASP A 90 10.81 -13.57 -2.54
CA ASP A 90 12.17 -13.10 -2.42
C ASP A 90 12.26 -11.56 -2.35
N PHE A 91 13.47 -11.04 -2.12
CA PHE A 91 13.72 -9.61 -2.04
C PHE A 91 13.34 -8.87 -3.34
N GLY A 92 13.61 -9.47 -4.50
CA GLY A 92 13.23 -8.89 -5.79
C GLY A 92 11.72 -8.73 -5.94
N ARG A 93 10.93 -9.74 -5.53
CA ARG A 93 9.46 -9.66 -5.55
C ARG A 93 8.94 -8.59 -4.58
N THR A 94 9.52 -8.50 -3.40
CA THR A 94 9.16 -7.46 -2.42
C THR A 94 9.45 -6.06 -2.97
N ILE A 95 10.61 -5.85 -3.59
CA ILE A 95 10.97 -4.56 -4.20
C ILE A 95 10.02 -4.21 -5.36
N VAL A 96 9.64 -5.16 -6.21
CA VAL A 96 8.66 -4.92 -7.28
C VAL A 96 7.31 -4.50 -6.71
N ARG A 97 6.79 -5.22 -5.70
CA ARG A 97 5.52 -4.85 -5.03
C ARG A 97 5.60 -3.45 -4.45
N GLN A 98 6.68 -3.16 -3.72
CA GLN A 98 6.92 -1.87 -3.09
C GLN A 98 6.96 -0.76 -4.14
N PHE A 99 7.75 -0.91 -5.20
CA PHE A 99 7.86 0.08 -6.26
C PHE A 99 6.52 0.40 -6.94
N LEU A 100 5.74 -0.62 -7.29
CA LEU A 100 4.44 -0.43 -7.94
C LEU A 100 3.46 0.34 -7.03
N PHE A 101 3.50 0.05 -5.73
CA PHE A 101 2.70 0.75 -4.73
C PHE A 101 3.21 2.17 -4.46
N ASP A 102 4.53 2.36 -4.26
CA ASP A 102 5.13 3.66 -3.94
C ASP A 102 4.92 4.67 -5.06
N ALA A 103 5.05 4.23 -6.33
CA ALA A 103 4.81 5.09 -7.49
C ALA A 103 3.37 5.62 -7.53
N TRP A 104 2.40 4.82 -7.10
CA TRP A 104 1.00 5.21 -6.97
C TRP A 104 0.77 6.07 -5.74
N GLN A 105 1.25 5.62 -4.57
CA GLN A 105 1.00 6.27 -3.29
C GLN A 105 1.57 7.69 -3.25
N HIS A 106 2.77 7.89 -3.81
CA HIS A 106 3.38 9.21 -3.88
C HIS A 106 2.52 10.17 -4.69
N GLY A 107 2.07 9.78 -5.90
CA GLY A 107 1.18 10.61 -6.71
C GLY A 107 -0.18 10.89 -6.04
N LEU A 108 -0.69 9.91 -5.28
CA LEU A 108 -1.89 10.07 -4.50
C LEU A 108 -1.71 11.11 -3.38
N TYR A 109 -0.65 11.00 -2.57
CA TYR A 109 -0.41 11.96 -1.48
C TYR A 109 -0.15 13.37 -1.99
N GLU A 110 0.56 13.54 -3.10
CA GLU A 110 0.71 14.86 -3.76
C GLU A 110 -0.66 15.46 -4.12
N SER A 111 -1.58 14.65 -4.63
CA SER A 111 -2.94 15.09 -4.94
C SER A 111 -3.76 15.41 -3.69
N LEU A 112 -3.60 14.62 -2.61
CA LEU A 112 -4.31 14.80 -1.34
C LEU A 112 -3.84 16.03 -0.55
N LEU A 113 -2.73 16.67 -0.89
CA LEU A 113 -2.35 17.99 -0.34
C LEU A 113 -3.44 19.04 -0.56
N HIS A 114 -4.28 18.86 -1.58
CA HIS A 114 -5.36 19.76 -1.96
C HIS A 114 -6.75 19.25 -1.54
N SER A 115 -6.82 18.25 -0.66
CA SER A 115 -8.07 17.70 -0.17
C SER A 115 -8.89 18.76 0.58
N LYS A 116 -10.20 18.74 0.38
CA LYS A 116 -11.15 19.53 1.22
C LYS A 116 -11.29 18.96 2.63
N ASP A 117 -10.87 17.72 2.87
CA ASP A 117 -10.68 17.18 4.21
C ASP A 117 -9.34 17.67 4.76
N GLU A 118 -9.36 18.72 5.59
CA GLU A 118 -8.17 19.35 6.15
C GLU A 118 -7.30 18.36 6.94
N LYS A 119 -7.91 17.39 7.64
CA LYS A 119 -7.17 16.39 8.39
C LYS A 119 -6.46 15.42 7.47
N LEU A 120 -7.13 14.98 6.39
CA LEU A 120 -6.51 14.13 5.36
C LEU A 120 -5.40 14.88 4.62
N ALA A 121 -5.60 16.16 4.30
CA ALA A 121 -4.55 17.00 3.69
C ALA A 121 -3.32 17.15 4.60
N ALA A 122 -3.52 17.32 5.91
CA ALA A 122 -2.42 17.40 6.88
C ALA A 122 -1.65 16.07 6.99
N ILE A 123 -2.36 14.93 6.99
CA ILE A 123 -1.75 13.59 6.94
C ILE A 123 -0.94 13.44 5.65
N ALA A 124 -1.52 13.80 4.50
CA ALA A 124 -0.85 13.74 3.21
C ALA A 124 0.43 14.60 3.17
N ALA A 125 0.42 15.77 3.76
CA ALA A 125 1.58 16.67 3.81
C ALA A 125 2.80 16.07 4.55
N LYS A 126 2.55 15.25 5.57
CA LYS A 126 3.59 14.47 6.23
C LYS A 126 4.01 13.29 5.36
N SER A 127 3.04 12.48 4.94
CA SER A 127 3.24 11.21 4.24
C SER A 127 3.86 11.38 2.84
N ALA A 128 3.64 12.50 2.15
CA ALA A 128 4.24 12.78 0.86
C ALA A 128 5.79 12.80 0.90
N LYS A 129 6.37 13.28 2.00
CA LYS A 129 7.84 13.29 2.18
C LYS A 129 8.38 11.88 2.39
N GLU A 130 7.68 11.07 3.19
CA GLU A 130 8.01 9.67 3.45
C GLU A 130 7.87 8.86 2.15
N SER A 131 6.75 9.00 1.43
CA SER A 131 6.50 8.29 0.17
C SER A 131 7.50 8.65 -0.95
N ALA A 132 8.00 9.88 -0.98
CA ALA A 132 9.07 10.28 -1.90
C ALA A 132 10.39 9.52 -1.61
N TYR A 133 10.69 9.29 -0.34
CA TYR A 133 11.83 8.47 0.07
C TYR A 133 11.60 7.00 -0.30
N HIS A 134 10.41 6.44 -0.01
CA HIS A 134 10.07 5.06 -0.35
C HIS A 134 10.19 4.80 -1.85
N LEU A 135 9.64 5.70 -2.68
CA LEU A 135 9.73 5.60 -4.14
C LEU A 135 11.18 5.64 -4.63
N ARG A 136 12.02 6.51 -4.07
CA ARG A 136 13.44 6.57 -4.41
C ARG A 136 14.17 5.28 -4.04
N TYR A 137 13.88 4.74 -2.85
CA TYR A 137 14.46 3.48 -2.35
C TYR A 137 14.07 2.30 -3.26
N SER A 138 12.78 2.10 -3.48
CA SER A 138 12.27 0.97 -4.27
C SER A 138 12.66 1.06 -5.75
N SER A 139 12.62 2.25 -6.35
CA SER A 139 13.10 2.49 -7.72
C SER A 139 14.60 2.17 -7.86
N GLY A 140 15.42 2.68 -6.94
CA GLY A 140 16.86 2.45 -6.96
C GLY A 140 17.23 0.96 -6.85
N TRP A 141 16.50 0.20 -6.02
CA TRP A 141 16.69 -1.24 -5.93
C TRP A 141 16.19 -1.98 -7.16
N LEU A 142 15.04 -1.58 -7.71
CA LEU A 142 14.54 -2.22 -8.94
C LEU A 142 15.51 -2.05 -10.10
N ILE A 143 16.10 -0.86 -10.27
CA ILE A 143 17.12 -0.59 -11.27
C ILE A 143 18.35 -1.47 -11.06
N ARG A 144 18.90 -1.50 -9.84
CA ARG A 144 20.07 -2.34 -9.51
C ARG A 144 19.83 -3.82 -9.75
N LEU A 145 18.66 -4.33 -9.42
CA LEU A 145 18.32 -5.74 -9.61
C LEU A 145 18.08 -6.07 -11.08
N GLY A 146 17.46 -5.16 -11.83
CA GLY A 146 17.15 -5.34 -13.26
C GLY A 146 18.38 -5.23 -14.16
N ASP A 147 19.30 -4.29 -13.87
CA ASP A 147 20.57 -4.09 -14.61
C ASP A 147 21.76 -4.84 -13.97
N GLY A 148 21.49 -5.70 -12.98
CA GLY A 148 22.52 -6.42 -12.25
C GLY A 148 22.94 -7.72 -12.94
N THR A 149 22.70 -8.86 -12.28
CA THR A 149 23.02 -10.18 -12.83
C THR A 149 21.86 -10.73 -13.65
N PRO A 150 22.11 -11.68 -14.58
CA PRO A 150 21.02 -12.38 -15.28
C PRO A 150 20.00 -13.01 -14.34
N GLU A 151 20.44 -13.55 -13.19
CA GLU A 151 19.56 -14.13 -12.18
C GLU A 151 18.68 -13.09 -11.50
N SER A 152 19.22 -11.95 -11.03
CA SER A 152 18.43 -10.91 -10.40
C SER A 152 17.42 -10.31 -11.36
N ARG A 153 17.82 -10.07 -12.60
CA ARG A 153 16.94 -9.58 -13.68
C ARG A 153 15.78 -10.56 -13.94
N GLU A 154 16.06 -11.84 -14.08
CA GLU A 154 15.03 -12.86 -14.29
C GLU A 154 14.01 -12.89 -13.14
N ARG A 155 14.50 -12.85 -11.88
CA ARG A 155 13.64 -12.85 -10.69
C ARG A 155 12.70 -11.63 -10.65
N VAL A 156 13.24 -10.42 -10.87
CA VAL A 156 12.40 -9.21 -10.84
C VAL A 156 11.47 -9.12 -12.05
N GLN A 157 11.88 -9.61 -13.23
CA GLN A 157 11.01 -9.68 -14.40
C GLN A 157 9.82 -10.64 -14.17
N GLN A 158 10.08 -11.81 -13.58
CA GLN A 158 9.02 -12.76 -13.22
C GLN A 158 8.09 -12.18 -12.14
N ALA A 159 8.66 -11.52 -11.11
CA ALA A 159 7.89 -10.85 -10.07
C ALA A 159 6.99 -9.77 -10.65
N LEU A 160 7.51 -8.97 -11.58
CA LEU A 160 6.76 -7.93 -12.29
C LEU A 160 5.56 -8.54 -13.04
N GLY A 161 5.76 -9.64 -13.78
CA GLY A 161 4.67 -10.33 -14.47
C GLY A 161 3.59 -10.86 -13.52
N ARG A 162 3.98 -11.37 -12.35
CA ARG A 162 3.05 -11.92 -11.34
C ARG A 162 2.27 -10.84 -10.59
N LEU A 163 2.88 -9.69 -10.33
CA LEU A 163 2.27 -8.61 -9.55
C LEU A 163 1.51 -7.61 -10.42
N TRP A 164 1.80 -7.58 -11.72
CA TRP A 164 1.18 -6.66 -12.66
C TRP A 164 -0.35 -6.67 -12.70
N PRO A 165 -1.02 -7.85 -12.65
CA PRO A 165 -2.49 -7.90 -12.65
C PRO A 165 -3.14 -7.13 -11.50
N PHE A 166 -2.46 -7.00 -10.35
CA PHE A 166 -2.98 -6.30 -9.18
C PHE A 166 -2.93 -4.77 -9.32
N THR A 167 -2.17 -4.24 -10.30
CA THR A 167 -2.07 -2.79 -10.49
C THR A 167 -3.33 -2.16 -11.07
N ASN A 168 -4.22 -2.93 -11.69
CA ASN A 168 -5.48 -2.41 -12.21
C ASN A 168 -6.32 -1.78 -11.10
N GLU A 169 -6.37 -2.41 -9.92
CA GLU A 169 -7.15 -1.94 -8.78
C GLU A 169 -6.74 -0.55 -8.27
N LEU A 170 -5.50 -0.13 -8.51
CA LEU A 170 -5.01 1.22 -8.18
C LEU A 170 -5.83 2.32 -8.86
N PHE A 171 -6.37 2.01 -10.03
CA PHE A 171 -7.01 2.98 -10.93
C PHE A 171 -8.49 2.68 -11.20
N ASP A 172 -8.99 1.54 -10.76
CA ASP A 172 -10.39 1.18 -10.95
C ASP A 172 -11.24 1.85 -9.86
N GLY A 173 -11.97 2.89 -10.25
CA GLY A 173 -12.86 3.64 -9.37
C GLY A 173 -14.21 2.97 -9.17
N ASP A 174 -14.70 2.98 -7.93
CA ASP A 174 -16.06 2.55 -7.59
C ASP A 174 -16.93 3.69 -7.03
N GLY A 175 -18.07 3.36 -6.42
CA GLY A 175 -18.98 4.36 -5.84
C GLY A 175 -18.36 5.16 -4.69
N VAL A 176 -17.43 4.56 -3.93
CA VAL A 176 -16.73 5.25 -2.84
C VAL A 176 -15.72 6.26 -3.40
N ASP A 177 -14.94 5.86 -4.40
CA ASP A 177 -13.96 6.72 -5.05
C ASP A 177 -14.64 7.90 -5.76
N ARG A 178 -15.76 7.65 -6.46
CA ARG A 178 -16.55 8.74 -7.11
C ARG A 178 -17.08 9.72 -6.10
N ALA A 179 -17.69 9.25 -5.01
CA ALA A 179 -18.20 10.12 -3.96
C ALA A 179 -17.10 10.96 -3.30
N ALA A 180 -15.91 10.40 -3.08
CA ALA A 180 -14.77 11.11 -2.55
C ALA A 180 -14.28 12.20 -3.53
N ALA A 181 -14.24 11.89 -4.83
CA ALA A 181 -13.83 12.85 -5.86
C ALA A 181 -14.85 13.99 -6.03
N GLU A 182 -16.15 13.69 -6.07
CA GLU A 182 -17.22 14.68 -6.14
C GLU A 182 -17.24 15.62 -4.93
N ALA A 183 -16.94 15.07 -3.74
CA ALA A 183 -16.81 15.87 -2.52
C ALA A 183 -15.51 16.71 -2.47
N GLY A 184 -14.55 16.46 -3.38
CA GLY A 184 -13.23 17.09 -3.38
C GLY A 184 -12.34 16.59 -2.25
N VAL A 185 -12.60 15.41 -1.70
CA VAL A 185 -11.81 14.75 -0.67
C VAL A 185 -10.58 14.08 -1.28
N ALA A 186 -10.71 13.53 -2.49
CA ALA A 186 -9.65 12.78 -3.15
C ALA A 186 -9.68 12.97 -4.67
N PRO A 187 -8.58 12.68 -5.40
CA PRO A 187 -8.61 12.62 -6.85
C PRO A 187 -9.43 11.40 -7.34
N ALA A 188 -9.97 11.49 -8.55
CA ALA A 188 -10.49 10.30 -9.23
C ALA A 188 -9.32 9.33 -9.50
N PRO A 189 -9.44 8.02 -9.18
CA PRO A 189 -8.32 7.07 -9.30
C PRO A 189 -7.68 7.03 -10.69
N GLU A 190 -8.50 7.09 -11.74
CA GLU A 190 -8.02 7.08 -13.13
C GLU A 190 -7.13 8.28 -13.48
N SER A 191 -7.27 9.41 -12.78
CA SER A 191 -6.45 10.61 -13.01
C SER A 191 -4.98 10.42 -12.64
N LEU A 192 -4.67 9.44 -11.80
CA LEU A 192 -3.30 9.12 -11.37
C LEU A 192 -2.58 8.20 -12.37
N ARG A 193 -3.31 7.54 -13.28
CA ARG A 193 -2.80 6.47 -14.15
C ARG A 193 -1.66 6.93 -15.06
N ASP A 194 -1.81 8.08 -15.70
CA ASP A 194 -0.83 8.53 -16.70
C ASP A 194 0.51 8.93 -16.06
N ALA A 195 0.46 9.60 -14.91
CA ALA A 195 1.67 9.97 -14.17
C ALA A 195 2.38 8.72 -13.61
N TRP A 196 1.63 7.78 -13.05
CA TRP A 196 2.15 6.49 -12.61
C TRP A 196 2.77 5.70 -13.75
N SER A 197 2.08 5.62 -14.89
CA SER A 197 2.54 4.86 -16.07
C SER A 197 3.87 5.41 -16.58
N ARG A 198 4.00 6.74 -16.72
CA ARG A 198 5.26 7.37 -17.12
C ARG A 198 6.39 7.05 -16.15
N ARG A 199 6.16 7.20 -14.85
CA ARG A 199 7.16 6.89 -13.82
C ARG A 199 7.60 5.42 -13.88
N VAL A 200 6.64 4.51 -14.02
CA VAL A 200 6.94 3.08 -14.15
C VAL A 200 7.73 2.79 -15.41
N ASP A 201 7.35 3.35 -16.56
CA ASP A 201 8.06 3.14 -17.82
C ASP A 201 9.50 3.67 -17.78
N GLU A 202 9.73 4.84 -17.17
CA GLU A 202 11.07 5.41 -16.95
C GLU A 202 11.96 4.46 -16.14
N VAL A 203 11.46 3.96 -15.01
CA VAL A 203 12.24 3.07 -14.13
C VAL A 203 12.45 1.70 -14.76
N LEU A 204 11.46 1.12 -15.44
CA LEU A 204 11.61 -0.16 -16.13
C LEU A 204 12.61 -0.06 -17.28
N ALA A 205 12.64 1.04 -18.03
CA ALA A 205 13.61 1.26 -19.10
C ALA A 205 15.04 1.33 -18.54
N GLU A 206 15.27 2.05 -17.43
CA GLU A 206 16.56 2.14 -16.77
C GLU A 206 16.97 0.78 -16.16
N ALA A 207 16.01 0.03 -15.61
CA ALA A 207 16.22 -1.32 -15.08
C ALA A 207 16.38 -2.40 -16.16
N THR A 208 16.31 -2.06 -17.45
CA THR A 208 16.34 -3.02 -18.57
C THR A 208 15.25 -4.10 -18.51
N LEU A 209 14.11 -3.78 -17.91
CA LEU A 209 12.97 -4.67 -17.73
C LEU A 209 11.87 -4.38 -18.76
N ALA A 210 11.15 -5.44 -19.15
CA ALA A 210 10.01 -5.32 -20.03
C ALA A 210 8.72 -5.10 -19.23
N ARG A 211 7.93 -4.08 -19.64
CA ARG A 211 6.60 -3.88 -19.09
C ARG A 211 5.70 -5.06 -19.44
N PRO A 212 4.99 -5.68 -18.48
CA PRO A 212 4.04 -6.74 -18.77
C PRO A 212 2.85 -6.23 -19.61
N PRO A 213 2.24 -7.09 -20.42
CA PRO A 213 1.04 -6.73 -21.17
C PRO A 213 -0.13 -6.44 -20.23
N PRO A 214 -1.12 -5.63 -20.65
CA PRO A 214 -2.35 -5.43 -19.91
C PRO A 214 -3.07 -6.76 -19.64
N VAL A 215 -3.56 -6.92 -18.42
CA VAL A 215 -4.35 -8.11 -18.03
C VAL A 215 -5.77 -7.64 -17.75
N PRO A 216 -6.79 -8.15 -18.45
CA PRO A 216 -8.19 -7.75 -18.25
C PRO A 216 -8.78 -8.49 -17.04
N PHE A 217 -8.24 -8.25 -15.86
CA PHE A 217 -8.70 -8.87 -14.63
C PHE A 217 -8.88 -7.80 -13.55
N GLY A 218 -10.02 -7.85 -12.84
CA GLY A 218 -10.32 -6.94 -11.74
C GLY A 218 -10.08 -7.60 -10.39
N TRP A 219 -9.55 -6.84 -9.46
CA TRP A 219 -9.42 -7.18 -8.05
C TRP A 219 -10.33 -6.28 -7.22
N TYR A 220 -10.76 -6.75 -6.08
CA TYR A 220 -11.83 -6.12 -5.31
C TYR A 220 -11.52 -6.02 -3.81
N GLY A 221 -10.25 -5.93 -3.43
CA GLY A 221 -9.80 -5.74 -2.04
C GLY A 221 -10.40 -4.49 -1.42
N LYS A 222 -10.48 -3.40 -2.18
CA LYS A 222 -11.19 -2.16 -1.77
C LYS A 222 -12.66 -2.36 -1.40
N GLN A 223 -13.24 -3.50 -1.70
CA GLN A 223 -14.63 -3.88 -1.42
C GLN A 223 -14.74 -5.02 -0.40
N GLY A 224 -13.64 -5.42 0.26
CA GLY A 224 -13.60 -6.51 1.24
C GLY A 224 -13.55 -7.91 0.62
N ARG A 225 -13.08 -8.02 -0.63
CA ARG A 225 -12.86 -9.31 -1.32
C ARG A 225 -11.38 -9.51 -1.53
N HIS A 226 -10.79 -10.29 -0.66
CA HIS A 226 -9.35 -10.49 -0.58
C HIS A 226 -8.90 -11.81 -1.22
N GLY A 227 -7.58 -11.94 -1.41
CA GLY A 227 -6.95 -13.21 -1.74
C GLY A 227 -6.73 -14.07 -0.49
N GLU A 228 -6.28 -15.29 -0.68
CA GLU A 228 -6.02 -16.25 0.40
C GLU A 228 -4.97 -15.79 1.43
N HIS A 229 -4.19 -14.75 1.11
CA HIS A 229 -3.03 -14.35 1.91
C HIS A 229 -3.36 -13.37 3.05
N LEU A 230 -4.47 -12.62 2.97
CA LEU A 230 -4.80 -11.62 3.98
C LEU A 230 -5.18 -12.27 5.32
N GLY A 231 -5.99 -13.34 5.27
CA GLY A 231 -6.44 -14.03 6.48
C GLY A 231 -5.30 -14.54 7.35
N TYR A 232 -4.22 -15.07 6.76
CA TYR A 232 -3.02 -15.51 7.49
C TYR A 232 -2.30 -14.34 8.16
N LEU A 233 -2.11 -13.24 7.44
CA LEU A 233 -1.48 -12.03 7.98
C LEU A 233 -2.28 -11.47 9.16
N LEU A 234 -3.60 -11.37 9.03
CA LEU A 234 -4.46 -10.88 10.09
C LEU A 234 -4.47 -11.80 11.31
N ALA A 235 -4.46 -13.11 11.10
CA ALA A 235 -4.38 -14.08 12.18
C ALA A 235 -3.13 -13.89 13.06
N GLU A 236 -1.98 -13.59 12.45
CA GLU A 236 -0.76 -13.26 13.20
C GLU A 236 -0.86 -11.88 13.86
N MET A 237 -1.18 -10.85 13.08
CA MET A 237 -1.23 -9.46 13.55
C MET A 237 -2.20 -9.25 14.72
N GLN A 238 -3.38 -9.87 14.66
CA GLN A 238 -4.47 -9.65 15.63
C GLN A 238 -4.46 -10.60 16.81
N SER A 239 -3.68 -11.68 16.75
CA SER A 239 -3.76 -12.79 17.72
C SER A 239 -3.59 -12.35 19.18
N LEU A 240 -2.57 -11.57 19.45
CA LEU A 240 -2.26 -11.14 20.83
C LEU A 240 -3.33 -10.17 21.36
N HIS A 241 -3.73 -9.19 20.56
CA HIS A 241 -4.73 -8.21 20.95
C HIS A 241 -6.10 -8.86 21.19
N ARG A 242 -6.49 -9.82 20.35
CA ARG A 242 -7.75 -10.57 20.50
C ARG A 242 -7.72 -11.54 21.68
N ALA A 243 -6.56 -12.12 22.01
CA ALA A 243 -6.40 -12.99 23.16
C ALA A 243 -6.46 -12.25 24.50
N HIS A 244 -6.14 -10.95 24.53
CA HIS A 244 -6.07 -10.12 25.72
C HIS A 244 -6.85 -8.81 25.55
N PRO A 245 -8.19 -8.87 25.40
CA PRO A 245 -9.01 -7.68 25.19
C PRO A 245 -8.93 -6.73 26.39
N GLY A 246 -8.69 -5.45 26.11
CA GLY A 246 -8.57 -4.40 27.15
C GLY A 246 -7.20 -4.33 27.83
N ALA A 247 -6.21 -5.10 27.41
CA ALA A 247 -4.83 -4.90 27.84
C ALA A 247 -4.28 -3.58 27.32
N ASN A 248 -3.47 -2.91 28.11
CA ASN A 248 -2.69 -1.75 27.70
C ASN A 248 -1.28 -2.22 27.31
N TRP A 249 -0.84 -1.81 26.15
CA TRP A 249 0.45 -2.19 25.55
C TRP A 249 1.41 -1.01 25.53
#